data_a8605ff9edc4acf12b2c9d8f09a1b3ab
#
_entry.id   a8605ff9edc4acf12b2c9d8f09a1b3ab
#
_cell.length_a   1.000
_cell.length_b   1.000
_cell.length_c   1.000
_cell.angle_alpha   90.00
_cell.angle_beta   90.00
_cell.angle_gamma   90.00
#
_symmetry.space_group_name_H-M   'P 1'
#
loop_
_entity.id
_entity.type
_entity.pdbx_description
1 polymer ?
#
loop_
_entity_poly.entity_id
_entity_poly.type
_entity_poly.pdbx_seq_one_letter_code
_entity_poly.pdbx_strand_id
1 'polypeptide(L)'
;DEDCEFDIEISAKNELGEARKSVKFKIHYDNPLLTPLMGFTSWNAFRETVTQELMENTAETMCESGLADYGYCYVNLDSGWQEDYGGKYNAVMPNGKFPDMKKMCENIHSFGLKCGMYSTPLLHAWGSIYEEKTFSGCTKGEPNILYTNANNGIGTIRLEENNAKQWDEWGFDYLKYDWNPTDPTNADYMKQALMKLNREFAFCVTVQASPFYGNYWKKYCNSWRSNTDSIDTWENIKERFYTVDVWDKYVVPGHFYDLDMLETGTLHTNGGKSGITEDEAVFAYTLRAFFMSPIQLSCDLSKLTDFEYNLYCNDEIIAIHQDSLAKYPQLISENGECKIYKRQLENGDEAWAIFNAGDTEISDTLDFEKTVKIRDVWTKEDLSERNSLNYNIGPHCVMVLRISA
;
A
#
# COMPACT_ATOMS: atom_id res chain seq x y z
N ASP A 1 -19.63 -9.02 18.77
CA ASP A 1 -19.14 -9.48 17.49
C ASP A 1 -20.03 -8.98 16.34
N GLU A 2 -20.41 -7.70 16.36
CA GLU A 2 -21.17 -7.02 15.31
C GLU A 2 -20.43 -5.71 14.97
N ASP A 3 -20.51 -5.30 13.69
CA ASP A 3 -20.00 -4.01 13.25
C ASP A 3 -20.69 -2.89 14.04
N CYS A 4 -19.92 -1.90 14.48
CA CYS A 4 -20.41 -0.78 15.28
C CYS A 4 -20.09 0.56 14.59
N GLU A 5 -21.04 1.50 14.66
CA GLU A 5 -20.80 2.90 14.31
C GLU A 5 -20.78 3.77 15.56
N PHE A 6 -19.87 4.73 15.62
CA PHE A 6 -19.76 5.73 16.68
C PHE A 6 -19.70 7.11 16.10
N ASP A 7 -20.49 8.03 16.68
CA ASP A 7 -20.32 9.46 16.43
C ASP A 7 -19.44 10.06 17.52
N ILE A 8 -18.30 10.62 17.13
CA ILE A 8 -17.42 11.35 18.05
C ILE A 8 -17.51 12.84 17.74
N GLU A 9 -17.93 13.63 18.74
CA GLU A 9 -17.87 15.08 18.66
C GLU A 9 -16.54 15.56 19.25
N ILE A 10 -15.75 16.23 18.43
CA ILE A 10 -14.51 16.90 18.83
C ILE A 10 -14.82 18.38 18.96
N SER A 11 -14.57 18.96 20.13
CA SER A 11 -14.72 20.39 20.35
C SER A 11 -13.39 21.00 20.80
N ALA A 12 -13.05 22.15 20.21
CA ALA A 12 -11.92 22.97 20.62
C ALA A 12 -12.43 24.36 20.96
N LYS A 13 -12.02 24.91 22.11
CA LYS A 13 -12.42 26.25 22.59
C LYS A 13 -11.21 27.06 22.99
N ASN A 14 -11.17 28.30 22.56
CA ASN A 14 -10.19 29.31 23.00
C ASN A 14 -10.87 30.66 23.23
N GLU A 15 -10.08 31.72 23.46
CA GLU A 15 -10.60 33.09 23.69
C GLU A 15 -11.31 33.68 22.46
N LEU A 16 -11.11 33.13 21.27
CA LEU A 16 -11.70 33.57 20.00
C LEU A 16 -13.01 32.88 19.68
N GLY A 17 -13.31 31.73 20.32
CA GLY A 17 -14.54 31.00 20.11
C GLY A 17 -14.44 29.51 20.37
N GLU A 18 -15.48 28.78 19.92
CA GLU A 18 -15.58 27.33 20.01
C GLU A 18 -15.79 26.76 18.61
N ALA A 19 -15.01 25.75 18.23
CA ALA A 19 -15.18 24.96 17.02
C ALA A 19 -15.57 23.53 17.39
N ARG A 20 -16.50 22.94 16.64
CA ARG A 20 -16.93 21.53 16.80
C ARG A 20 -16.90 20.82 15.48
N LYS A 21 -16.48 19.56 15.50
CA LYS A 21 -16.51 18.65 14.35
C LYS A 21 -17.00 17.29 14.80
N SER A 22 -18.03 16.76 14.14
CA SER A 22 -18.46 15.39 14.33
C SER A 22 -17.77 14.50 13.31
N VAL A 23 -17.25 13.36 13.78
CA VAL A 23 -16.60 12.34 12.95
C VAL A 23 -17.29 11.03 13.23
N LYS A 24 -17.70 10.31 12.17
CA LYS A 24 -18.24 8.96 12.26
C LYS A 24 -17.12 7.95 12.22
N PHE A 25 -17.11 7.04 13.17
CA PHE A 25 -16.20 5.89 13.20
C PHE A 25 -17.01 4.60 13.00
N LYS A 26 -16.53 3.77 12.08
CA LYS A 26 -17.01 2.40 11.90
C LYS A 26 -15.96 1.43 12.42
N ILE A 27 -16.36 0.54 13.29
CA ILE A 27 -15.53 -0.59 13.72
C ILE A 27 -16.11 -1.83 13.06
N HIS A 28 -15.32 -2.49 12.25
CA HIS A 28 -15.67 -3.77 11.66
C HIS A 28 -14.94 -4.88 12.40
N TYR A 29 -15.72 -5.87 12.83
CA TYR A 29 -15.17 -7.08 13.40
C TYR A 29 -14.55 -7.93 12.27
N ASP A 30 -13.37 -8.47 12.49
CA ASP A 30 -12.63 -9.34 11.58
C ASP A 30 -11.94 -8.66 10.35
N ASN A 31 -11.92 -7.33 10.23
CA ASN A 31 -11.17 -6.69 9.14
C ASN A 31 -10.33 -5.50 9.62
N PRO A 32 -9.01 -5.64 9.69
CA PRO A 32 -8.12 -4.57 10.17
C PRO A 32 -7.98 -3.37 9.21
N LEU A 33 -8.45 -3.50 7.96
CA LEU A 33 -8.38 -2.47 6.94
C LEU A 33 -9.75 -2.27 6.29
N LEU A 34 -10.36 -1.10 6.46
CA LEU A 34 -11.58 -0.71 5.74
C LEU A 34 -11.26 0.00 4.43
N THR A 35 -10.21 0.79 4.45
CA THR A 35 -9.64 1.53 3.34
C THR A 35 -8.23 1.01 3.07
N PRO A 36 -7.65 1.29 1.88
CA PRO A 36 -6.32 0.80 1.57
C PRO A 36 -5.27 1.30 2.57
N LEU A 37 -4.31 0.44 2.90
CA LEU A 37 -3.20 0.77 3.77
C LEU A 37 -2.38 1.95 3.23
N MET A 38 -2.00 2.86 4.11
CA MET A 38 -1.00 3.90 3.87
C MET A 38 0.15 3.76 4.85
N GLY A 39 1.39 3.82 4.36
CA GLY A 39 2.55 3.67 5.21
C GLY A 39 3.87 3.66 4.45
N PHE A 40 4.88 3.20 5.15
CA PHE A 40 6.24 3.02 4.66
C PHE A 40 6.58 1.53 4.55
N THR A 41 7.44 1.17 3.60
CA THR A 41 8.08 -0.16 3.54
C THR A 41 9.57 -0.02 3.21
N SER A 42 10.40 -0.82 3.87
CA SER A 42 11.84 -0.58 3.95
C SER A 42 12.65 -1.00 2.71
N TRP A 43 12.06 -1.77 1.76
CA TRP A 43 12.88 -2.45 0.74
C TRP A 43 13.64 -1.48 -0.18
N ASN A 44 12.98 -0.60 -0.91
CA ASN A 44 13.69 0.30 -1.82
C ASN A 44 14.42 1.45 -1.11
N ALA A 45 14.02 1.75 0.14
CA ALA A 45 14.73 2.72 0.96
C ALA A 45 16.07 2.19 1.46
N PHE A 46 16.11 0.94 1.96
CA PHE A 46 17.26 0.42 2.70
C PHE A 46 17.75 -0.95 2.25
N ARG A 47 16.95 -1.70 1.48
CA ARG A 47 17.25 -3.06 1.09
C ARG A 47 17.62 -3.93 2.30
N GLU A 48 18.56 -4.85 2.12
CA GLU A 48 19.13 -5.71 3.15
C GLU A 48 19.97 -4.97 4.22
N THR A 49 20.26 -3.68 4.01
CA THR A 49 20.98 -2.86 5.01
C THR A 49 20.06 -2.35 6.13
N VAL A 50 18.76 -2.61 6.05
CA VAL A 50 17.77 -2.24 7.06
C VAL A 50 18.17 -2.73 8.45
N THR A 51 17.94 -1.88 9.48
CA THR A 51 18.23 -2.16 10.88
C THR A 51 17.06 -1.75 11.76
N GLN A 52 17.02 -2.25 13.00
CA GLN A 52 16.03 -1.82 13.99
C GLN A 52 16.04 -0.29 14.17
N GLU A 53 17.21 0.32 14.29
CA GLU A 53 17.38 1.77 14.43
C GLU A 53 16.79 2.53 13.24
N LEU A 54 17.02 2.06 11.99
CA LEU A 54 16.44 2.67 10.80
C LEU A 54 14.90 2.61 10.80
N MET A 55 14.31 1.51 11.27
CA MET A 55 12.86 1.37 11.37
C MET A 55 12.27 2.31 12.43
N GLU A 56 12.91 2.42 13.59
CA GLU A 56 12.49 3.31 14.68
C GLU A 56 12.62 4.78 14.26
N ASN A 57 13.74 5.17 13.63
CA ASN A 57 13.96 6.52 13.11
C ASN A 57 12.97 6.87 11.99
N THR A 58 12.58 5.90 11.16
CA THR A 58 11.54 6.10 10.12
C THR A 58 10.18 6.40 10.76
N ALA A 59 9.82 5.69 11.83
CA ALA A 59 8.59 5.97 12.57
C ALA A 59 8.57 7.38 13.19
N GLU A 60 9.67 7.79 13.80
CA GLU A 60 9.85 9.15 14.32
C GLU A 60 9.73 10.20 13.20
N THR A 61 10.44 9.98 12.07
CA THR A 61 10.38 10.87 10.90
C THR A 61 8.97 11.00 10.34
N MET A 62 8.19 9.91 10.27
CA MET A 62 6.79 9.97 9.81
C MET A 62 5.93 10.87 10.68
N CYS A 63 6.16 10.89 11.98
CA CYS A 63 5.44 11.78 12.90
C CYS A 63 5.96 13.21 12.85
N GLU A 64 7.27 13.41 12.90
CA GLU A 64 7.88 14.76 12.90
C GLU A 64 7.65 15.52 11.59
N SER A 65 7.64 14.83 10.44
CA SER A 65 7.32 15.43 9.15
C SER A 65 5.83 15.74 8.96
N GLY A 66 4.95 15.18 9.80
CA GLY A 66 3.50 15.30 9.67
C GLY A 66 2.85 14.29 8.72
N LEU A 67 3.60 13.38 8.10
CA LEU A 67 3.04 12.31 7.24
C LEU A 67 1.97 11.49 7.97
N ALA A 68 2.20 11.21 9.26
CA ALA A 68 1.23 10.48 10.09
C ALA A 68 -0.13 11.20 10.21
N ASP A 69 -0.15 12.53 10.19
CA ASP A 69 -1.38 13.34 10.24
C ASP A 69 -2.23 13.20 8.96
N TYR A 70 -1.61 12.76 7.86
CA TYR A 70 -2.27 12.46 6.58
C TYR A 70 -2.70 10.99 6.45
N GLY A 71 -2.52 10.18 7.51
CA GLY A 71 -3.00 8.79 7.55
C GLY A 71 -1.96 7.73 7.19
N TYR A 72 -0.69 8.10 6.99
CA TYR A 72 0.40 7.13 6.89
C TYR A 72 0.68 6.54 8.26
N CYS A 73 0.17 5.34 8.53
CA CYS A 73 0.21 4.77 9.86
C CYS A 73 0.94 3.42 9.97
N TYR A 74 1.43 2.86 8.87
CA TYR A 74 2.18 1.60 8.89
C TYR A 74 3.67 1.82 8.62
N VAL A 75 4.52 1.17 9.41
CA VAL A 75 5.98 1.10 9.24
C VAL A 75 6.34 -0.36 9.02
N ASN A 76 6.52 -0.75 7.75
CA ASN A 76 6.66 -2.14 7.34
C ASN A 76 8.12 -2.50 7.09
N LEU A 77 8.64 -3.45 7.89
CA LEU A 77 9.93 -4.09 7.69
C LEU A 77 9.83 -5.11 6.55
N ASP A 78 10.61 -4.96 5.51
CA ASP A 78 10.75 -5.91 4.42
C ASP A 78 11.84 -6.96 4.69
N SER A 79 12.27 -7.75 3.70
CA SER A 79 13.29 -8.79 3.81
C SER A 79 14.63 -8.22 4.32
N GLY A 80 15.44 -9.09 4.95
CA GLY A 80 16.77 -8.73 5.46
C GLY A 80 16.90 -8.76 6.98
N TRP A 81 15.83 -9.14 7.71
CA TRP A 81 15.82 -9.24 9.16
C TRP A 81 16.06 -10.67 9.67
N GLN A 82 15.82 -11.66 8.84
CA GLN A 82 15.74 -13.06 9.21
C GLN A 82 17.13 -13.67 9.48
N GLU A 83 17.15 -14.63 10.40
CA GLU A 83 18.27 -15.53 10.69
C GLU A 83 17.76 -16.98 10.64
N ASP A 84 18.35 -17.89 11.39
CA ASP A 84 17.89 -19.26 11.54
C ASP A 84 16.73 -19.37 12.55
N TYR A 85 16.17 -20.53 12.68
CA TYR A 85 15.08 -20.86 13.59
C TYR A 85 15.55 -21.01 15.03
N GLY A 86 14.74 -20.55 15.97
CA GLY A 86 15.05 -20.66 17.38
C GLY A 86 13.93 -20.18 18.30
N GLY A 87 14.34 -19.83 19.52
CA GLY A 87 13.45 -19.25 20.51
C GLY A 87 12.34 -20.18 21.02
N LYS A 88 11.39 -19.59 21.72
CA LYS A 88 10.27 -20.27 22.39
C LYS A 88 9.38 -21.04 21.42
N TYR A 89 9.19 -20.53 20.23
CA TYR A 89 8.27 -21.10 19.23
C TYR A 89 8.98 -21.92 18.16
N ASN A 90 10.34 -22.04 18.19
CA ASN A 90 11.09 -22.59 17.07
C ASN A 90 10.69 -21.91 15.74
N ALA A 91 10.65 -20.59 15.76
CA ALA A 91 10.31 -19.71 14.66
C ALA A 91 11.57 -19.06 14.08
N VAL A 92 11.45 -18.38 12.95
CA VAL A 92 12.55 -17.57 12.38
C VAL A 92 12.92 -16.46 13.37
N MET A 93 14.18 -16.43 13.75
CA MET A 93 14.71 -15.41 14.66
C MET A 93 15.27 -14.21 13.89
N PRO A 94 15.34 -13.03 14.52
CA PRO A 94 15.97 -11.87 13.92
C PRO A 94 17.49 -12.02 13.93
N ASN A 95 18.14 -11.48 12.90
CA ASN A 95 19.61 -11.38 12.87
C ASN A 95 20.14 -10.24 13.77
N GLY A 96 21.45 -10.10 13.86
CA GLY A 96 22.09 -9.12 14.75
C GLY A 96 21.78 -7.64 14.46
N LYS A 97 21.13 -7.31 13.33
CA LYS A 97 20.67 -5.95 13.01
C LYS A 97 19.37 -5.59 13.76
N PHE A 98 18.67 -6.61 14.33
CA PHE A 98 17.41 -6.47 15.04
C PHE A 98 17.51 -7.12 16.43
N PRO A 99 18.21 -6.48 17.38
CA PRO A 99 18.48 -7.07 18.69
C PRO A 99 17.22 -7.30 19.54
N ASP A 100 16.15 -6.53 19.33
CA ASP A 100 14.90 -6.64 20.08
C ASP A 100 13.68 -6.23 19.25
N MET A 101 13.11 -7.18 18.50
CA MET A 101 11.93 -6.98 17.66
C MET A 101 10.69 -6.51 18.45
N LYS A 102 10.54 -7.02 19.67
CA LYS A 102 9.42 -6.62 20.52
C LYS A 102 9.54 -5.14 20.90
N LYS A 103 10.73 -4.73 21.32
CA LYS A 103 11.00 -3.35 21.68
C LYS A 103 10.83 -2.40 20.47
N MET A 104 11.25 -2.84 19.28
CA MET A 104 11.02 -2.09 18.05
C MET A 104 9.52 -1.86 17.80
N CYS A 105 8.70 -2.91 17.90
CA CYS A 105 7.24 -2.76 17.76
C CYS A 105 6.65 -1.83 18.83
N GLU A 106 7.06 -1.99 20.11
CA GLU A 106 6.62 -1.11 21.20
C GLU A 106 6.99 0.36 20.95
N ASN A 107 8.19 0.64 20.43
CA ASN A 107 8.65 1.98 20.10
C ASN A 107 7.81 2.56 18.94
N ILE A 108 7.60 1.80 17.86
CA ILE A 108 6.76 2.24 16.73
C ILE A 108 5.32 2.48 17.20
N HIS A 109 4.74 1.59 18.01
CA HIS A 109 3.42 1.78 18.59
C HIS A 109 3.32 3.01 19.51
N SER A 110 4.40 3.38 20.20
CA SER A 110 4.39 4.57 21.06
C SER A 110 4.18 5.88 20.32
N PHE A 111 4.44 5.91 19.00
CA PHE A 111 4.11 7.00 18.09
C PHE A 111 2.64 6.94 17.57
N GLY A 112 1.85 5.92 17.96
CA GLY A 112 0.51 5.70 17.41
C GLY A 112 0.51 5.00 16.04
N LEU A 113 1.66 4.53 15.57
CA LEU A 113 1.83 3.84 14.30
C LEU A 113 1.69 2.33 14.47
N LYS A 114 1.53 1.61 13.37
CA LYS A 114 1.49 0.15 13.29
C LYS A 114 2.77 -0.41 12.70
N CYS A 115 3.17 -1.60 13.15
CA CYS A 115 4.39 -2.25 12.73
C CYS A 115 4.07 -3.45 11.82
N GLY A 116 4.64 -3.48 10.62
CA GLY A 116 4.50 -4.60 9.69
C GLY A 116 5.79 -5.35 9.47
N MET A 117 5.66 -6.56 8.91
CA MET A 117 6.81 -7.39 8.58
C MET A 117 6.64 -8.13 7.26
N TYR A 118 7.74 -8.69 6.81
CA TYR A 118 7.86 -9.52 5.61
C TYR A 118 8.19 -10.97 5.98
N SER A 119 7.60 -11.91 5.27
CA SER A 119 8.02 -13.31 5.26
C SER A 119 7.64 -14.01 3.95
N THR A 120 7.92 -15.31 3.85
CA THR A 120 7.70 -16.12 2.64
C THR A 120 7.42 -17.58 3.02
N PRO A 121 6.65 -18.34 2.22
CA PRO A 121 6.53 -19.79 2.39
C PRO A 121 7.78 -20.55 1.92
N LEU A 122 8.72 -19.88 1.27
CA LEU A 122 9.94 -20.50 0.74
C LEU A 122 10.87 -20.99 1.87
N LEU A 123 11.86 -21.80 1.53
CA LEU A 123 12.94 -22.20 2.45
C LEU A 123 13.79 -21.00 2.87
N HIS A 124 14.04 -20.09 1.92
CA HIS A 124 14.84 -18.87 2.12
C HIS A 124 14.12 -17.65 1.61
N ALA A 125 14.24 -16.53 2.32
CA ALA A 125 13.72 -15.24 1.91
C ALA A 125 14.51 -14.64 0.74
N TRP A 126 13.87 -13.72 -0.02
CA TRP A 126 14.47 -13.12 -1.21
C TRP A 126 15.72 -12.29 -0.91
N GLY A 127 15.82 -11.66 0.27
CA GLY A 127 17.01 -10.94 0.71
C GLY A 127 18.29 -11.77 0.74
N SER A 128 18.17 -13.12 0.82
CA SER A 128 19.32 -14.04 0.76
C SER A 128 20.13 -13.91 -0.54
N ILE A 129 19.48 -13.48 -1.63
CA ILE A 129 20.13 -13.31 -2.94
C ILE A 129 21.11 -12.15 -2.94
N TYR A 130 20.85 -11.12 -2.15
CA TYR A 130 21.59 -9.85 -2.18
C TYR A 130 22.73 -9.80 -1.15
N GLU A 131 22.57 -10.42 0.04
CA GLU A 131 23.61 -10.42 1.06
C GLU A 131 24.56 -11.64 1.01
N GLU A 132 24.35 -12.57 0.10
CA GLU A 132 25.08 -13.85 0.08
C GLU A 132 24.97 -14.64 1.40
N LYS A 133 23.88 -14.38 2.15
CA LYS A 133 23.54 -15.04 3.41
C LYS A 133 22.21 -15.76 3.27
N THR A 134 22.02 -16.76 4.12
CA THR A 134 20.76 -17.49 4.16
C THR A 134 19.80 -16.81 5.13
N PHE A 135 18.71 -16.25 4.62
CA PHE A 135 17.58 -15.74 5.41
C PHE A 135 16.44 -16.74 5.35
N SER A 136 16.04 -17.28 6.50
CA SER A 136 15.02 -18.33 6.56
C SER A 136 13.63 -17.81 6.21
N GLY A 137 12.85 -18.61 5.46
CA GLY A 137 11.42 -18.43 5.25
C GLY A 137 10.59 -19.30 6.22
N CYS A 138 9.29 -19.48 5.97
CA CYS A 138 8.38 -20.20 6.88
C CYS A 138 8.36 -21.71 6.71
N THR A 139 9.24 -22.31 5.91
CA THR A 139 9.30 -23.76 5.74
C THR A 139 10.72 -24.31 5.87
N LYS A 140 10.82 -25.60 6.18
CA LYS A 140 12.07 -26.35 6.32
C LYS A 140 12.03 -27.69 5.61
N GLY A 141 13.16 -28.39 5.62
CA GLY A 141 13.31 -29.74 5.10
C GLY A 141 13.52 -29.77 3.59
N GLU A 142 13.29 -30.94 2.98
CA GLU A 142 13.43 -31.10 1.54
C GLU A 142 12.34 -30.32 0.79
N PRO A 143 12.67 -29.65 -0.31
CA PRO A 143 11.68 -28.92 -1.07
C PRO A 143 10.67 -29.86 -1.75
N ASN A 144 9.38 -29.64 -1.54
CA ASN A 144 8.30 -30.33 -2.23
C ASN A 144 7.86 -29.62 -3.52
N ILE A 145 8.19 -28.32 -3.65
CA ILE A 145 8.04 -27.52 -4.85
C ILE A 145 9.38 -26.84 -5.09
N LEU A 146 9.98 -27.08 -6.25
CA LEU A 146 11.27 -26.51 -6.62
C LEU A 146 11.10 -25.19 -7.37
N TYR A 147 11.86 -24.19 -6.97
CA TYR A 147 12.04 -22.94 -7.69
C TYR A 147 13.49 -22.85 -8.18
N THR A 148 13.70 -22.22 -9.32
CA THR A 148 15.01 -22.16 -9.99
C THR A 148 15.95 -21.08 -9.46
N ASN A 149 15.60 -20.46 -8.34
CA ASN A 149 16.39 -19.39 -7.71
C ASN A 149 17.03 -19.83 -6.38
N ALA A 150 17.75 -18.93 -5.73
CA ALA A 150 18.44 -19.18 -4.46
C ALA A 150 17.51 -19.51 -3.28
N ASN A 151 16.19 -19.37 -3.42
CA ASN A 151 15.21 -19.65 -2.38
C ASN A 151 14.91 -21.15 -2.22
N ASN A 152 15.31 -21.96 -3.17
CA ASN A 152 15.24 -23.43 -3.16
C ASN A 152 13.84 -24.05 -3.00
N GLY A 153 12.77 -23.27 -3.22
CA GLY A 153 11.39 -23.75 -3.19
C GLY A 153 10.73 -23.77 -1.83
N ILE A 154 9.67 -24.55 -1.69
CA ILE A 154 8.87 -24.68 -0.46
C ILE A 154 9.20 -26.02 0.21
N GLY A 155 9.58 -25.98 1.48
CA GLY A 155 9.94 -27.15 2.24
C GLY A 155 8.75 -28.00 2.67
N THR A 156 9.02 -29.26 3.02
CA THR A 156 8.00 -30.22 3.49
C THR A 156 7.51 -29.97 4.90
N ILE A 157 8.27 -29.22 5.72
CA ILE A 157 7.93 -28.92 7.10
C ILE A 157 7.37 -27.50 7.17
N ARG A 158 6.09 -27.38 7.50
CA ARG A 158 5.36 -26.12 7.61
C ARG A 158 5.53 -25.52 9.01
N LEU A 159 5.91 -24.25 9.08
CA LEU A 159 6.20 -23.54 10.33
C LEU A 159 5.48 -22.18 10.43
N GLU A 160 4.45 -21.97 9.64
CA GLU A 160 3.66 -20.73 9.62
C GLU A 160 3.04 -20.44 11.00
N GLU A 161 2.51 -21.45 11.69
CA GLU A 161 1.94 -21.26 13.04
C GLU A 161 3.00 -20.87 14.07
N ASN A 162 4.21 -21.40 13.93
CA ASN A 162 5.32 -21.09 14.82
C ASN A 162 5.70 -19.60 14.65
N ASN A 163 5.84 -19.20 13.39
CA ASN A 163 6.20 -17.83 13.03
C ASN A 163 5.10 -16.83 13.41
N ALA A 164 3.83 -17.14 13.11
CA ALA A 164 2.70 -16.28 13.46
C ALA A 164 2.62 -16.02 14.97
N LYS A 165 2.79 -17.05 15.82
CA LYS A 165 2.85 -16.90 17.29
C LYS A 165 4.00 -16.02 17.76
N GLN A 166 5.15 -16.11 17.10
CA GLN A 166 6.31 -15.28 17.43
C GLN A 166 6.06 -13.81 17.07
N TRP A 167 5.46 -13.56 15.91
CA TRP A 167 5.13 -12.20 15.46
C TRP A 167 4.04 -11.54 16.30
N ASP A 168 3.04 -12.31 16.74
CA ASP A 168 2.03 -11.85 17.71
C ASP A 168 2.68 -11.43 19.04
N GLU A 169 3.60 -12.25 19.57
CA GLU A 169 4.34 -11.92 20.81
C GLU A 169 5.24 -10.68 20.66
N TRP A 170 5.79 -10.43 19.46
CA TRP A 170 6.57 -9.22 19.18
C TRP A 170 5.69 -7.99 18.97
N GLY A 171 4.43 -8.16 18.56
CA GLY A 171 3.46 -7.07 18.40
C GLY A 171 3.26 -6.59 16.99
N PHE A 172 3.58 -7.37 15.97
CA PHE A 172 3.35 -6.98 14.58
C PHE A 172 1.85 -6.94 14.21
N ASP A 173 1.48 -6.05 13.28
CA ASP A 173 0.09 -5.76 12.85
C ASP A 173 -0.16 -6.07 11.37
N TYR A 174 0.87 -6.27 10.57
CA TYR A 174 0.79 -6.48 9.12
C TYR A 174 1.82 -7.51 8.68
N LEU A 175 1.45 -8.33 7.69
CA LEU A 175 2.32 -9.30 7.04
C LEU A 175 2.31 -9.13 5.53
N LYS A 176 3.46 -8.86 4.92
CA LYS A 176 3.76 -9.09 3.50
C LYS A 176 4.28 -10.52 3.34
N TYR A 177 3.50 -11.38 2.67
CA TYR A 177 3.85 -12.79 2.44
C TYR A 177 4.17 -13.01 0.98
N ASP A 178 5.43 -13.35 0.66
CA ASP A 178 6.03 -13.15 -0.65
C ASP A 178 6.56 -14.44 -1.29
N TRP A 179 6.00 -14.85 -2.44
CA TRP A 179 6.52 -15.92 -3.28
C TRP A 179 5.95 -15.84 -4.70
N ASN A 180 6.56 -16.51 -5.66
CA ASN A 180 6.19 -16.48 -7.06
C ASN A 180 6.11 -17.89 -7.68
N PRO A 181 4.99 -18.26 -8.36
CA PRO A 181 3.72 -17.56 -8.43
C PRO A 181 2.91 -17.70 -7.14
N THR A 182 2.21 -16.65 -6.76
CA THR A 182 1.32 -16.65 -5.59
C THR A 182 0.10 -17.54 -5.83
N ASP A 183 -0.18 -18.45 -4.90
CA ASP A 183 -1.27 -19.42 -4.99
C ASP A 183 -2.08 -19.50 -3.67
N PRO A 184 -3.38 -19.89 -3.76
CA PRO A 184 -4.24 -20.01 -2.58
C PRO A 184 -3.79 -21.04 -1.55
N THR A 185 -3.13 -22.10 -1.96
CA THR A 185 -2.73 -23.20 -1.06
C THR A 185 -1.70 -22.71 -0.04
N ASN A 186 -0.66 -22.02 -0.51
CA ASN A 186 0.38 -21.50 0.35
C ASN A 186 -0.09 -20.26 1.13
N ALA A 187 -0.95 -19.43 0.53
CA ALA A 187 -1.62 -18.34 1.25
C ALA A 187 -2.48 -18.86 2.41
N ASP A 188 -3.20 -19.97 2.20
CA ASP A 188 -4.10 -20.54 3.21
C ASP A 188 -3.35 -21.05 4.44
N TYR A 189 -2.20 -21.69 4.30
CA TYR A 189 -1.38 -22.09 5.45
C TYR A 189 -1.08 -20.92 6.38
N MET A 190 -0.65 -19.79 5.82
CA MET A 190 -0.39 -18.60 6.62
C MET A 190 -1.67 -17.96 7.15
N LYS A 191 -2.72 -17.83 6.31
CA LYS A 191 -4.00 -17.26 6.76
C LYS A 191 -4.60 -18.04 7.94
N GLN A 192 -4.57 -19.38 7.87
CA GLN A 192 -5.03 -20.22 8.99
C GLN A 192 -4.18 -20.06 10.25
N ALA A 193 -2.87 -19.82 10.10
CA ALA A 193 -2.00 -19.53 11.23
C ALA A 193 -2.35 -18.18 11.89
N LEU A 194 -2.54 -17.14 11.10
CA LEU A 194 -2.93 -15.81 11.58
C LEU A 194 -4.31 -15.79 12.25
N MET A 195 -5.29 -16.51 11.72
CA MET A 195 -6.65 -16.61 12.30
C MET A 195 -6.69 -17.29 13.69
N LYS A 196 -5.64 -17.98 14.11
CA LYS A 196 -5.53 -18.57 15.45
C LYS A 196 -4.99 -17.61 16.51
N LEU A 197 -4.57 -16.44 16.10
CA LEU A 197 -4.02 -15.42 17.00
C LEU A 197 -5.15 -14.58 17.62
N ASN A 198 -4.82 -13.89 18.71
CA ASN A 198 -5.73 -12.93 19.34
C ASN A 198 -5.57 -11.50 18.76
N ARG A 199 -4.54 -11.27 17.95
CA ARG A 199 -4.27 -10.02 17.27
C ARG A 199 -4.70 -10.13 15.81
N GLU A 200 -5.28 -9.07 15.28
CA GLU A 200 -5.57 -8.96 13.86
C GLU A 200 -4.32 -8.57 13.09
N PHE A 201 -4.09 -9.28 11.99
CA PHE A 201 -3.05 -8.96 11.02
C PHE A 201 -3.67 -8.53 9.69
N ALA A 202 -3.27 -7.37 9.19
CA ALA A 202 -3.47 -7.06 7.79
C ALA A 202 -2.59 -7.99 6.94
N PHE A 203 -3.21 -8.80 6.07
CA PHE A 203 -2.53 -9.86 5.33
C PHE A 203 -2.42 -9.51 3.85
N CYS A 204 -1.19 -9.28 3.39
CA CYS A 204 -0.84 -9.01 2.00
C CYS A 204 -0.12 -10.21 1.39
N VAL A 205 -0.53 -10.63 0.18
CA VAL A 205 0.17 -11.65 -0.59
C VAL A 205 0.78 -11.04 -1.86
N THR A 206 1.99 -11.47 -2.20
CA THR A 206 2.80 -11.00 -3.32
C THR A 206 3.70 -12.14 -3.79
N VAL A 207 4.03 -12.30 -5.02
CA VAL A 207 3.88 -11.54 -6.25
C VAL A 207 3.15 -12.43 -7.28
N GLN A 208 2.61 -11.81 -8.37
CA GLN A 208 1.92 -12.51 -9.46
C GLN A 208 0.65 -13.29 -9.01
N ALA A 209 -0.11 -12.70 -8.07
CA ALA A 209 -1.42 -13.19 -7.72
C ALA A 209 -2.33 -13.22 -8.96
N SER A 210 -2.81 -14.39 -9.32
CA SER A 210 -3.62 -14.56 -10.53
C SER A 210 -5.06 -14.12 -10.32
N PRO A 211 -5.69 -13.38 -11.28
CA PRO A 211 -7.12 -13.09 -11.26
C PRO A 211 -8.01 -14.34 -11.27
N PHE A 212 -7.49 -15.49 -11.71
CA PHE A 212 -8.19 -16.77 -11.61
C PHE A 212 -8.60 -17.12 -10.18
N TYR A 213 -7.79 -16.70 -9.19
CA TYR A 213 -8.06 -16.87 -7.76
C TYR A 213 -8.65 -15.62 -7.10
N GLY A 214 -9.15 -14.65 -7.86
CA GLY A 214 -9.62 -13.36 -7.35
C GLY A 214 -10.67 -13.45 -6.23
N ASN A 215 -11.58 -14.45 -6.28
CA ASN A 215 -12.53 -14.68 -5.20
C ASN A 215 -11.88 -15.16 -3.89
N TYR A 216 -10.73 -15.83 -3.96
CA TYR A 216 -9.95 -16.21 -2.80
C TYR A 216 -9.27 -14.97 -2.20
N TRP A 217 -8.58 -14.18 -3.04
CA TRP A 217 -7.92 -12.95 -2.61
C TRP A 217 -8.90 -12.00 -1.92
N LYS A 218 -10.02 -11.69 -2.59
CA LYS A 218 -11.13 -10.88 -2.07
C LYS A 218 -11.67 -11.33 -0.72
N LYS A 219 -11.59 -12.61 -0.38
CA LYS A 219 -12.15 -13.17 0.85
C LYS A 219 -11.14 -13.26 1.99
N TYR A 220 -9.87 -13.55 1.67
CA TYR A 220 -8.90 -13.96 2.68
C TYR A 220 -7.70 -13.04 2.81
N CYS A 221 -7.44 -12.16 1.83
CA CYS A 221 -6.33 -11.23 1.86
C CYS A 221 -6.82 -9.79 1.93
N ASN A 222 -6.15 -8.94 2.71
CA ASN A 222 -6.44 -7.51 2.73
C ASN A 222 -5.87 -6.81 1.50
N SER A 223 -4.74 -7.32 0.97
CA SER A 223 -4.25 -6.91 -0.34
C SER A 223 -3.54 -8.05 -1.07
N TRP A 224 -3.46 -7.92 -2.39
CA TRP A 224 -2.75 -8.87 -3.27
C TRP A 224 -2.11 -8.14 -4.44
N ARG A 225 -0.90 -8.54 -4.79
CA ARG A 225 -0.12 -7.96 -5.90
C ARG A 225 -0.03 -8.95 -7.07
N SER A 226 -0.44 -8.55 -8.27
CA SER A 226 -0.34 -9.39 -9.47
C SER A 226 0.83 -9.05 -10.39
N ASN A 227 1.38 -7.84 -10.29
CA ASN A 227 2.53 -7.42 -11.07
C ASN A 227 3.85 -7.96 -10.49
N THR A 228 4.89 -7.97 -11.30
CA THR A 228 6.29 -8.09 -10.86
C THR A 228 6.68 -6.93 -9.95
N ASP A 229 7.91 -6.93 -9.44
CA ASP A 229 8.38 -5.85 -8.57
C ASP A 229 8.29 -4.48 -9.25
N SER A 230 7.90 -3.47 -8.45
CA SER A 230 7.95 -2.08 -8.87
C SER A 230 9.40 -1.66 -9.07
N ILE A 231 9.65 -0.91 -10.14
CA ILE A 231 10.90 -0.20 -10.39
C ILE A 231 10.58 1.21 -10.90
N ASP A 232 11.45 2.15 -10.60
CA ASP A 232 11.29 3.57 -10.88
C ASP A 232 11.56 3.94 -12.34
N THR A 233 10.77 3.35 -13.24
CA THR A 233 10.75 3.67 -14.67
C THR A 233 9.34 3.89 -15.17
N TRP A 234 9.18 4.74 -16.19
CA TRP A 234 7.87 4.99 -16.79
C TRP A 234 7.23 3.71 -17.35
N GLU A 235 7.99 2.86 -18.02
CA GLU A 235 7.50 1.62 -18.60
C GLU A 235 6.86 0.71 -17.53
N ASN A 236 7.45 0.67 -16.34
CA ASN A 236 6.96 -0.12 -15.24
C ASN A 236 5.67 0.47 -14.61
N ILE A 237 5.57 1.80 -14.53
CA ILE A 237 4.34 2.50 -14.12
C ILE A 237 3.24 2.24 -15.15
N LYS A 238 3.55 2.38 -16.43
CA LYS A 238 2.64 2.17 -17.55
C LYS A 238 2.12 0.72 -17.61
N GLU A 239 2.98 -0.27 -17.38
CA GLU A 239 2.56 -1.68 -17.28
C GLU A 239 1.48 -1.86 -16.20
N ARG A 240 1.66 -1.28 -15.01
CA ARG A 240 0.68 -1.34 -13.92
C ARG A 240 -0.64 -0.68 -14.29
N PHE A 241 -0.59 0.46 -14.95
CA PHE A 241 -1.78 1.16 -15.43
C PHE A 241 -2.66 0.27 -16.32
N TYR A 242 -2.07 -0.58 -17.16
CA TYR A 242 -2.83 -1.48 -18.02
C TYR A 242 -3.36 -2.75 -17.33
N THR A 243 -3.02 -2.98 -16.06
CA THR A 243 -3.48 -4.15 -15.30
C THR A 243 -4.64 -3.87 -14.36
N VAL A 244 -5.02 -2.60 -14.15
CA VAL A 244 -6.03 -2.23 -13.15
C VAL A 244 -7.42 -2.77 -13.47
N ASP A 245 -7.82 -2.80 -14.74
CA ASP A 245 -9.19 -3.10 -15.15
C ASP A 245 -9.64 -4.55 -14.85
N VAL A 246 -8.70 -5.48 -14.68
CA VAL A 246 -9.05 -6.89 -14.41
C VAL A 246 -9.50 -7.14 -12.97
N TRP A 247 -9.32 -6.17 -12.08
CA TRP A 247 -9.57 -6.32 -10.64
C TRP A 247 -10.87 -5.70 -10.14
N ASP A 248 -11.64 -5.04 -11.00
CA ASP A 248 -12.86 -4.28 -10.69
C ASP A 248 -13.87 -5.01 -9.80
N LYS A 249 -14.11 -6.30 -10.07
CA LYS A 249 -15.09 -7.14 -9.35
C LYS A 249 -14.55 -7.77 -8.07
N TYR A 250 -13.25 -7.61 -7.79
CA TYR A 250 -12.60 -8.24 -6.64
C TYR A 250 -12.25 -7.24 -5.54
N VAL A 251 -12.07 -5.98 -5.88
CA VAL A 251 -11.82 -4.91 -4.90
C VAL A 251 -13.13 -4.54 -4.21
N VAL A 252 -13.12 -4.60 -2.88
CA VAL A 252 -14.25 -4.27 -2.00
C VAL A 252 -13.68 -3.70 -0.69
N PRO A 253 -14.50 -3.06 0.17
CA PRO A 253 -14.02 -2.58 1.47
C PRO A 253 -13.23 -3.66 2.23
N GLY A 254 -12.01 -3.32 2.62
CA GLY A 254 -11.11 -4.22 3.34
C GLY A 254 -10.24 -5.14 2.50
N HIS A 255 -10.43 -5.17 1.17
CA HIS A 255 -9.77 -6.09 0.26
C HIS A 255 -9.38 -5.39 -1.03
N PHE A 256 -8.08 -5.17 -1.25
CA PHE A 256 -7.57 -4.26 -2.26
C PHE A 256 -6.54 -4.89 -3.18
N TYR A 257 -6.55 -4.47 -4.46
CA TYR A 257 -5.49 -4.78 -5.40
C TYR A 257 -4.26 -3.90 -5.12
N ASP A 258 -3.10 -4.52 -4.97
CA ASP A 258 -1.85 -3.85 -4.62
C ASP A 258 -0.98 -3.62 -5.87
N LEU A 259 -0.70 -2.35 -6.17
CA LEU A 259 0.17 -1.90 -7.25
C LEU A 259 1.64 -1.82 -6.84
N ASP A 260 1.98 -2.42 -5.68
CA ASP A 260 3.32 -2.43 -5.12
C ASP A 260 3.80 -1.07 -4.56
N MET A 261 5.01 -1.08 -4.02
CA MET A 261 5.66 0.08 -3.42
C MET A 261 5.71 1.28 -4.37
N LEU A 262 5.62 2.47 -3.81
CA LEU A 262 5.83 3.71 -4.55
C LEU A 262 7.30 4.10 -4.51
N GLU A 263 7.93 4.13 -5.66
CA GLU A 263 9.36 4.37 -5.84
C GLU A 263 9.63 5.81 -6.32
N THR A 264 9.38 6.76 -5.43
CA THR A 264 9.70 8.18 -5.61
C THR A 264 10.72 8.61 -4.56
N GLY A 265 11.39 9.73 -4.76
CA GLY A 265 12.36 10.26 -3.78
C GLY A 265 13.71 9.56 -3.79
N THR A 266 14.33 9.45 -2.60
CA THR A 266 15.68 8.86 -2.46
C THR A 266 15.57 7.37 -2.23
N LEU A 267 16.13 6.58 -3.16
CA LEU A 267 16.10 5.11 -3.16
C LEU A 267 17.52 4.55 -3.00
N HIS A 268 17.65 3.49 -2.24
CA HIS A 268 18.90 2.73 -2.15
C HIS A 268 19.18 1.95 -3.44
N THR A 269 18.11 1.45 -4.09
CA THR A 269 18.18 0.57 -5.25
C THR A 269 18.93 1.17 -6.43
N ASN A 270 18.81 2.49 -6.66
CA ASN A 270 19.44 3.21 -7.77
C ASN A 270 20.58 4.13 -7.31
N GLY A 271 21.07 3.94 -6.09
CA GLY A 271 22.17 4.73 -5.55
C GLY A 271 21.82 6.18 -5.26
N GLY A 272 20.54 6.50 -5.11
CA GLY A 272 20.10 7.85 -4.80
C GLY A 272 18.71 8.21 -5.30
N LYS A 273 18.60 9.23 -6.14
CA LYS A 273 17.31 9.76 -6.59
C LYS A 273 16.58 8.81 -7.54
N SER A 274 15.26 8.75 -7.43
CA SER A 274 14.36 8.04 -8.37
C SER A 274 14.58 8.50 -9.82
N GLY A 275 14.44 7.56 -10.77
CA GLY A 275 14.63 7.79 -12.20
C GLY A 275 13.43 8.41 -12.91
N ILE A 276 12.25 8.49 -12.27
CA ILE A 276 11.03 9.05 -12.88
C ILE A 276 10.96 10.57 -12.74
N THR A 277 10.25 11.23 -13.64
CA THR A 277 9.95 12.66 -13.58
C THR A 277 8.91 12.99 -12.52
N GLU A 278 8.73 14.27 -12.19
CA GLU A 278 7.69 14.73 -11.25
C GLU A 278 6.28 14.40 -11.77
N ASP A 279 6.02 14.56 -13.06
CA ASP A 279 4.73 14.20 -13.67
C ASP A 279 4.46 12.69 -13.57
N GLU A 280 5.44 11.85 -13.83
CA GLU A 280 5.35 10.41 -13.69
C GLU A 280 5.18 9.99 -12.22
N ALA A 281 5.77 10.72 -11.27
CA ALA A 281 5.56 10.49 -9.84
C ALA A 281 4.11 10.84 -9.43
N VAL A 282 3.57 11.95 -9.93
CA VAL A 282 2.15 12.34 -9.75
C VAL A 282 1.23 11.27 -10.36
N PHE A 283 1.55 10.78 -11.57
CA PHE A 283 0.80 9.71 -12.22
C PHE A 283 0.82 8.41 -11.37
N ALA A 284 1.99 7.98 -10.92
CA ALA A 284 2.17 6.76 -10.14
C ALA A 284 1.46 6.81 -8.78
N TYR A 285 1.50 7.96 -8.10
CA TYR A 285 0.78 8.19 -6.86
C TYR A 285 -0.73 8.21 -7.09
N THR A 286 -1.19 8.96 -8.09
CA THR A 286 -2.61 9.04 -8.46
C THR A 286 -3.17 7.68 -8.85
N LEU A 287 -2.41 6.88 -9.59
CA LEU A 287 -2.80 5.52 -9.98
C LEU A 287 -3.13 4.68 -8.73
N ARG A 288 -2.27 4.72 -7.71
CA ARG A 288 -2.54 3.99 -6.45
C ARG A 288 -3.75 4.57 -5.72
N ALA A 289 -3.80 5.88 -5.57
CA ALA A 289 -4.89 6.54 -4.84
C ALA A 289 -6.26 6.34 -5.50
N PHE A 290 -6.34 6.52 -6.81
CA PHE A 290 -7.60 6.45 -7.54
C PHE A 290 -8.13 5.02 -7.65
N PHE A 291 -7.25 4.02 -7.84
CA PHE A 291 -7.61 2.61 -7.93
C PHE A 291 -7.58 1.87 -6.59
N MET A 292 -7.51 2.62 -5.48
CA MET A 292 -7.61 2.06 -4.12
C MET A 292 -6.54 1.00 -3.83
N SER A 293 -5.35 1.19 -4.35
CA SER A 293 -4.19 0.38 -4.00
C SER A 293 -3.58 0.86 -2.68
N PRO A 294 -3.02 -0.02 -1.86
CA PRO A 294 -2.15 0.43 -0.77
C PRO A 294 -1.11 1.45 -1.26
N ILE A 295 -0.88 2.51 -0.49
CA ILE A 295 0.20 3.48 -0.72
C ILE A 295 1.31 3.19 0.27
N GLN A 296 2.35 2.50 -0.18
CA GLN A 296 3.52 2.17 0.59
C GLN A 296 4.71 2.96 0.05
N LEU A 297 5.09 4.05 0.75
CA LEU A 297 6.28 4.83 0.43
C LEU A 297 7.52 3.95 0.66
N SER A 298 8.41 3.87 -0.31
CA SER A 298 9.61 3.04 -0.21
C SER A 298 10.90 3.81 -0.50
N CYS A 299 10.94 5.06 -0.04
CA CYS A 299 12.09 5.95 -0.10
C CYS A 299 12.58 6.32 1.30
N ASP A 300 13.78 6.87 1.40
CA ASP A 300 14.33 7.40 2.65
C ASP A 300 13.56 8.67 3.06
N LEU A 301 12.64 8.54 4.01
CA LEU A 301 11.74 9.62 4.43
C LEU A 301 12.49 10.80 5.09
N SER A 302 13.71 10.60 5.57
CA SER A 302 14.54 11.68 6.11
C SER A 302 15.10 12.63 5.03
N LYS A 303 14.89 12.30 3.75
CA LYS A 303 15.43 13.02 2.58
C LYS A 303 14.35 13.52 1.63
N LEU A 304 13.10 13.64 2.08
CA LEU A 304 12.02 14.15 1.26
C LEU A 304 12.29 15.60 0.84
N THR A 305 12.08 15.88 -0.43
CA THR A 305 12.03 17.23 -0.97
C THR A 305 10.65 17.85 -0.76
N ASP A 306 10.53 19.17 -0.97
CA ASP A 306 9.22 19.85 -0.93
C ASP A 306 8.23 19.26 -1.94
N PHE A 307 8.72 18.81 -3.10
CA PHE A 307 7.87 18.15 -4.10
C PHE A 307 7.29 16.84 -3.56
N GLU A 308 8.11 15.94 -3.05
CA GLU A 308 7.66 14.64 -2.53
C GLU A 308 6.75 14.80 -1.32
N TYR A 309 7.08 15.73 -0.43
CA TYR A 309 6.21 16.05 0.69
C TYR A 309 4.82 16.53 0.24
N ASN A 310 4.75 17.48 -0.71
CA ASN A 310 3.50 17.98 -1.26
C ASN A 310 2.73 16.89 -2.03
N LEU A 311 3.43 16.00 -2.73
CA LEU A 311 2.83 14.84 -3.40
C LEU A 311 2.13 13.90 -2.41
N TYR A 312 2.80 13.58 -1.29
CA TYR A 312 2.28 12.62 -0.30
C TYR A 312 1.24 13.24 0.64
N CYS A 313 1.23 14.55 0.81
CA CYS A 313 0.37 15.29 1.73
C CYS A 313 -0.79 16.03 1.05
N ASN A 314 -1.17 15.66 -0.18
CA ASN A 314 -2.37 16.21 -0.79
C ASN A 314 -3.62 15.57 -0.16
N ASP A 315 -4.26 16.29 0.76
CA ASP A 315 -5.43 15.83 1.51
C ASP A 315 -6.65 15.49 0.63
N GLU A 316 -6.80 16.15 -0.54
CA GLU A 316 -7.93 15.89 -1.44
C GLU A 316 -7.76 14.59 -2.22
N ILE A 317 -6.55 14.25 -2.68
CA ILE A 317 -6.25 12.94 -3.26
C ILE A 317 -6.35 11.85 -2.20
N ILE A 318 -5.85 12.09 -0.99
CA ILE A 318 -5.97 11.15 0.12
C ILE A 318 -7.44 10.91 0.49
N ALA A 319 -8.28 11.94 0.48
CA ALA A 319 -9.72 11.79 0.72
C ALA A 319 -10.39 10.91 -0.34
N ILE A 320 -9.96 10.96 -1.61
CA ILE A 320 -10.43 10.04 -2.64
C ILE A 320 -9.91 8.61 -2.38
N HIS A 321 -8.64 8.45 -2.02
CA HIS A 321 -8.05 7.15 -1.70
C HIS A 321 -8.73 6.47 -0.50
N GLN A 322 -9.00 7.23 0.56
CA GLN A 322 -9.55 6.77 1.82
C GLN A 322 -11.08 6.85 1.90
N ASP A 323 -11.75 7.03 0.76
CA ASP A 323 -13.22 7.10 0.71
C ASP A 323 -13.83 5.75 1.12
N SER A 324 -14.70 5.77 2.14
CA SER A 324 -15.24 4.58 2.82
C SER A 324 -16.22 3.78 1.98
N LEU A 325 -16.79 4.35 0.89
CA LEU A 325 -17.60 3.60 -0.06
C LEU A 325 -16.77 2.52 -0.77
N ALA A 326 -15.45 2.71 -0.85
CA ALA A 326 -14.49 1.81 -1.49
C ALA A 326 -14.94 1.33 -2.88
N LYS A 327 -15.55 2.23 -3.65
CA LYS A 327 -16.07 1.90 -4.98
C LYS A 327 -14.94 1.92 -6.00
N TYR A 328 -14.70 0.79 -6.66
CA TYR A 328 -13.67 0.69 -7.70
C TYR A 328 -14.00 1.57 -8.91
N PRO A 329 -13.01 2.24 -9.54
CA PRO A 329 -13.20 3.10 -10.70
C PRO A 329 -13.76 2.33 -11.91
N GLN A 330 -14.57 3.02 -12.71
CA GLN A 330 -15.11 2.50 -13.98
C GLN A 330 -14.48 3.26 -15.14
N LEU A 331 -14.02 2.54 -16.16
CA LEU A 331 -13.58 3.12 -17.42
C LEU A 331 -14.77 3.76 -18.15
N ILE A 332 -14.67 5.04 -18.49
CA ILE A 332 -15.71 5.81 -19.19
C ILE A 332 -15.36 6.01 -20.64
N SER A 333 -14.10 6.29 -20.94
CA SER A 333 -13.61 6.55 -22.29
C SER A 333 -12.16 6.13 -22.43
N GLU A 334 -11.80 5.68 -23.62
CA GLU A 334 -10.44 5.36 -24.02
C GLU A 334 -10.19 5.91 -25.43
N ASN A 335 -9.13 6.71 -25.56
CA ASN A 335 -8.66 7.25 -26.82
C ASN A 335 -7.15 7.06 -26.92
N GLY A 336 -6.74 6.00 -27.60
CA GLY A 336 -5.34 5.57 -27.63
C GLY A 336 -4.83 5.24 -26.23
N GLU A 337 -3.82 5.93 -25.76
CA GLU A 337 -3.22 5.74 -24.43
C GLU A 337 -3.80 6.68 -23.35
N CYS A 338 -4.82 7.47 -23.72
CA CYS A 338 -5.57 8.28 -22.77
C CYS A 338 -6.83 7.54 -22.31
N LYS A 339 -6.97 7.36 -21.02
CA LYS A 339 -8.13 6.71 -20.41
C LYS A 339 -8.77 7.62 -19.37
N ILE A 340 -10.11 7.63 -19.36
CA ILE A 340 -10.90 8.40 -18.41
C ILE A 340 -11.65 7.42 -17.52
N TYR A 341 -11.45 7.54 -16.22
CA TYR A 341 -12.13 6.75 -15.22
C TYR A 341 -12.98 7.63 -14.31
N LYS A 342 -14.05 7.06 -13.77
CA LYS A 342 -14.81 7.68 -12.69
C LYS A 342 -15.12 6.71 -11.56
N ARG A 343 -15.28 7.24 -10.36
CA ARG A 343 -15.79 6.50 -9.19
C ARG A 343 -16.73 7.35 -8.36
N GLN A 344 -17.73 6.69 -7.79
CA GLN A 344 -18.63 7.29 -6.83
C GLN A 344 -17.94 7.42 -5.46
N LEU A 345 -18.18 8.54 -4.77
CA LEU A 345 -17.74 8.79 -3.41
C LEU A 345 -18.91 8.67 -2.41
N GLU A 346 -18.59 8.41 -1.14
CA GLU A 346 -19.60 8.19 -0.09
C GLU A 346 -20.54 9.40 0.11
N ASN A 347 -20.03 10.62 -0.06
CA ASN A 347 -20.80 11.84 0.11
C ASN A 347 -21.73 12.18 -1.06
N GLY A 348 -21.78 11.34 -2.10
CA GLY A 348 -22.58 11.53 -3.31
C GLY A 348 -21.87 12.27 -4.45
N ASP A 349 -20.64 12.77 -4.24
CA ASP A 349 -19.82 13.31 -5.32
C ASP A 349 -19.24 12.19 -6.19
N GLU A 350 -18.69 12.57 -7.34
CA GLU A 350 -17.89 11.68 -8.18
C GLU A 350 -16.44 12.18 -8.24
N ALA A 351 -15.48 11.26 -8.25
CA ALA A 351 -14.10 11.53 -8.65
C ALA A 351 -13.88 11.04 -10.09
N TRP A 352 -13.32 11.90 -10.94
CA TRP A 352 -12.96 11.59 -12.32
C TRP A 352 -11.47 11.73 -12.49
N ALA A 353 -10.82 10.80 -13.18
CA ALA A 353 -9.41 10.87 -13.50
C ALA A 353 -9.16 10.67 -14.99
N ILE A 354 -8.39 11.57 -15.58
CA ILE A 354 -7.92 11.51 -16.97
C ILE A 354 -6.45 11.16 -16.94
N PHE A 355 -6.11 9.95 -17.33
CA PHE A 355 -4.74 9.45 -17.39
C PHE A 355 -4.27 9.49 -18.84
N ASN A 356 -3.23 10.26 -19.13
CA ASN A 356 -2.53 10.20 -20.42
C ASN A 356 -1.23 9.41 -20.28
N ALA A 357 -1.28 8.13 -20.62
CA ALA A 357 -0.11 7.25 -20.60
C ALA A 357 0.70 7.29 -21.92
N GLY A 358 0.34 8.16 -22.86
CA GLY A 358 1.02 8.34 -24.14
C GLY A 358 2.11 9.39 -24.10
N ASP A 359 2.91 9.40 -25.17
CA ASP A 359 4.08 10.30 -25.35
C ASP A 359 3.70 11.65 -25.99
N THR A 360 2.42 11.93 -26.20
CA THR A 360 1.92 13.16 -26.82
C THR A 360 0.84 13.82 -25.97
N GLU A 361 0.80 15.14 -26.05
CA GLU A 361 -0.27 15.94 -25.44
C GLU A 361 -1.63 15.62 -26.07
N ILE A 362 -2.67 15.56 -25.25
CA ILE A 362 -4.05 15.32 -25.67
C ILE A 362 -4.93 16.47 -25.20
N SER A 363 -5.72 16.99 -26.14
CA SER A 363 -6.76 17.99 -25.89
C SER A 363 -8.11 17.42 -26.31
N ASP A 364 -9.09 17.48 -25.41
CA ASP A 364 -10.45 17.03 -25.68
C ASP A 364 -11.45 17.74 -24.76
N THR A 365 -12.72 17.35 -24.81
CA THR A 365 -13.80 17.93 -24.00
C THR A 365 -14.50 16.83 -23.22
N LEU A 366 -14.66 17.04 -21.91
CA LEU A 366 -15.57 16.27 -21.07
C LEU A 366 -16.94 16.93 -21.07
N ASP A 367 -17.97 16.17 -21.45
CA ASP A 367 -19.36 16.60 -21.36
C ASP A 367 -20.05 15.97 -20.14
N PHE A 368 -20.79 16.79 -19.40
CA PHE A 368 -21.59 16.36 -18.27
C PHE A 368 -23.08 16.47 -18.60
N GLU A 369 -23.89 15.50 -18.15
CA GLU A 369 -25.34 15.48 -18.42
C GLU A 369 -26.08 16.71 -17.89
N LYS A 370 -25.50 17.38 -16.88
CA LYS A 370 -26.04 18.60 -16.25
C LYS A 370 -24.90 19.54 -15.88
N THR A 371 -25.25 20.76 -15.51
CA THR A 371 -24.28 21.68 -14.90
C THR A 371 -23.81 21.13 -13.54
N VAL A 372 -22.51 21.05 -13.34
CA VAL A 372 -21.85 20.51 -12.16
C VAL A 372 -20.76 21.47 -11.65
N LYS A 373 -20.46 21.40 -10.37
CA LYS A 373 -19.27 22.03 -9.80
C LYS A 373 -18.07 21.14 -10.02
N ILE A 374 -16.99 21.71 -10.49
CA ILE A 374 -15.75 21.00 -10.80
C ILE A 374 -14.63 21.59 -9.97
N ARG A 375 -13.90 20.72 -9.26
CA ARG A 375 -12.68 21.07 -8.56
C ARG A 375 -11.52 20.22 -9.08
N ASP A 376 -10.44 20.86 -9.47
CA ASP A 376 -9.19 20.17 -9.74
C ASP A 376 -8.53 19.82 -8.38
N VAL A 377 -8.31 18.55 -8.17
CA VAL A 377 -7.87 18.01 -6.87
C VAL A 377 -6.37 18.20 -6.64
N TRP A 378 -5.58 18.21 -7.72
CA TRP A 378 -4.14 18.42 -7.61
C TRP A 378 -3.79 19.90 -7.39
N THR A 379 -4.39 20.79 -8.15
CA THR A 379 -4.17 22.26 -8.00
C THR A 379 -4.99 22.87 -6.88
N LYS A 380 -6.02 22.15 -6.39
CA LYS A 380 -7.00 22.63 -5.42
C LYS A 380 -7.79 23.85 -5.89
N GLU A 381 -8.02 23.95 -7.21
CA GLU A 381 -8.73 25.05 -7.83
C GLU A 381 -10.18 24.68 -8.18
N ASP A 382 -11.10 25.58 -7.91
CA ASP A 382 -12.49 25.48 -8.36
C ASP A 382 -12.61 26.01 -9.80
N LEU A 383 -12.99 25.12 -10.74
CA LEU A 383 -13.05 25.38 -12.18
C LEU A 383 -14.38 25.97 -12.65
N SER A 384 -15.20 26.53 -11.74
CA SER A 384 -16.54 27.04 -11.97
C SER A 384 -17.60 25.97 -12.34
N GLU A 385 -18.89 26.38 -12.23
CA GLU A 385 -20.01 25.50 -12.63
C GLU A 385 -20.15 25.48 -14.15
N ARG A 386 -20.23 24.28 -14.73
CA ARG A 386 -20.37 24.09 -16.19
C ARG A 386 -20.91 22.70 -16.54
N ASN A 387 -21.38 22.57 -17.78
CA ASN A 387 -21.83 21.29 -18.33
C ASN A 387 -20.81 20.65 -19.29
N SER A 388 -19.68 21.30 -19.52
CA SER A 388 -18.56 20.76 -20.28
C SER A 388 -17.23 21.35 -19.80
N LEU A 389 -16.15 20.60 -19.90
CA LEU A 389 -14.80 21.03 -19.56
C LEU A 389 -13.84 20.67 -20.70
N ASN A 390 -13.27 21.69 -21.35
CA ASN A 390 -12.12 21.48 -22.23
C ASN A 390 -10.88 21.21 -21.36
N TYR A 391 -10.17 20.15 -21.66
CA TYR A 391 -8.92 19.81 -20.98
C TYR A 391 -7.78 19.65 -21.95
N ASN A 392 -6.58 19.91 -21.45
CA ASN A 392 -5.33 19.66 -22.14
C ASN A 392 -4.40 18.94 -21.14
N ILE A 393 -3.89 17.76 -21.52
CA ILE A 393 -3.09 16.93 -20.64
C ILE A 393 -1.80 16.49 -21.35
N GLY A 394 -0.67 16.82 -20.76
CA GLY A 394 0.65 16.47 -21.28
C GLY A 394 0.91 14.96 -21.29
N PRO A 395 2.02 14.53 -21.92
CA PRO A 395 2.46 13.15 -21.87
C PRO A 395 2.78 12.73 -20.44
N HIS A 396 2.45 11.50 -20.08
CA HIS A 396 2.68 10.89 -18.75
C HIS A 396 2.02 11.65 -17.58
N CYS A 397 1.00 12.47 -17.88
CA CYS A 397 0.30 13.28 -16.90
C CYS A 397 -1.06 12.70 -16.52
N VAL A 398 -1.57 13.14 -15.38
CA VAL A 398 -2.92 12.81 -14.91
C VAL A 398 -3.62 14.07 -14.39
N MET A 399 -4.91 14.21 -14.68
CA MET A 399 -5.80 15.22 -14.08
C MET A 399 -6.84 14.52 -13.23
N VAL A 400 -7.09 14.99 -12.03
CA VAL A 400 -8.12 14.46 -11.14
C VAL A 400 -9.13 15.54 -10.79
N LEU A 401 -10.38 15.26 -11.05
CA LEU A 401 -11.49 16.17 -10.83
C LEU A 401 -12.45 15.59 -9.79
N ARG A 402 -12.89 16.42 -8.85
CA ARG A 402 -14.05 16.14 -8.01
C ARG A 402 -15.26 16.85 -8.57
N ILE A 403 -16.31 16.09 -8.83
CA ILE A 403 -17.55 16.55 -9.45
C ILE A 403 -18.67 16.48 -8.41
N SER A 404 -19.31 17.63 -8.15
CA SER A 404 -20.47 17.71 -7.26
C SER A 404 -21.68 18.35 -7.98
N ALA A 405 -22.89 18.00 -7.52
CA ALA A 405 -24.14 18.44 -8.11
C ALA A 405 -24.49 19.90 -7.77
#